data_e7784c836e757140edccb5e8438aa47d
#
_entry.id   e7784c836e757140edccb5e8438aa47d
#
_cell.length_a   1.000
_cell.length_b   1.000
_cell.length_c   1.000
_cell.angle_alpha   90.00
_cell.angle_beta   90.00
_cell.angle_gamma   90.00
#
_symmetry.space_group_name_H-M   'P 1'
#
loop_
_entity.id
_entity.type
_entity.pdbx_description
1 polymer ?
#
loop_
_entity_poly.entity_id
_entity_poly.type
_entity_poly.pdbx_seq_one_letter_code
_entity_poly.pdbx_strand_id
1 'polypeptide(L)'
;MQPFKVIIVEDVPLELKGTEGIIKTDIPEAQVIGTADTEAAYWKLIKQEVPDLLLLDLGLGGSTTVGVEICRHTKDAYPNVKILIFTGEILNEKLWVDVLDAGADGIILKSGEMLTRGDVSSVMEGKRMVFNQPILERITARFKHDVSKDISCQDAFVNYEIDEYDERFLRHLALG
;
A
#
# COMPACT_ATOMS: atom_id res chain seq x y z
N MET A 1 -15.45 -11.03 -8.83
CA MET A 1 -15.69 -10.39 -7.51
C MET A 1 -17.11 -9.90 -7.41
N GLN A 2 -17.68 -9.78 -6.19
CA GLN A 2 -18.93 -9.04 -5.97
C GLN A 2 -18.67 -7.54 -6.18
N PRO A 3 -19.68 -6.74 -6.56
CA PRO A 3 -19.53 -5.29 -6.60
C PRO A 3 -19.08 -4.72 -5.25
N PHE A 4 -18.18 -3.75 -5.29
CA PHE A 4 -17.60 -3.12 -4.09
C PHE A 4 -17.35 -1.62 -4.34
N LYS A 5 -17.33 -0.85 -3.25
CA LYS A 5 -17.21 0.61 -3.25
C LYS A 5 -15.77 1.04 -3.03
N VAL A 6 -15.33 2.02 -3.80
CA VAL A 6 -13.96 2.55 -3.75
C VAL A 6 -13.97 4.05 -3.49
N ILE A 7 -13.13 4.51 -2.57
CA ILE A 7 -12.69 5.91 -2.48
C ILE A 7 -11.24 5.98 -2.95
N ILE A 8 -10.93 6.99 -3.76
CA ILE A 8 -9.58 7.28 -4.23
C ILE A 8 -9.10 8.56 -3.58
N VAL A 9 -7.91 8.55 -2.99
CA VAL A 9 -7.27 9.74 -2.39
C VAL A 9 -5.97 9.99 -3.13
N GLU A 10 -5.92 11.13 -3.85
CA GLU A 10 -4.84 11.49 -4.77
C GLU A 10 -4.90 13.00 -5.05
N ASP A 11 -3.83 13.75 -4.78
CA ASP A 11 -3.78 15.19 -4.93
C ASP A 11 -3.28 15.68 -6.30
N VAL A 12 -2.71 14.77 -7.11
CA VAL A 12 -2.30 15.09 -8.49
C VAL A 12 -3.45 14.81 -9.46
N PRO A 13 -4.08 15.85 -10.07
CA PRO A 13 -5.30 15.66 -10.86
C PRO A 13 -5.15 14.72 -12.06
N LEU A 14 -3.97 14.65 -12.66
CA LEU A 14 -3.71 13.75 -13.79
C LEU A 14 -3.63 12.29 -13.34
N GLU A 15 -2.99 12.04 -12.21
CA GLU A 15 -2.88 10.70 -11.61
C GLU A 15 -4.25 10.21 -11.12
N LEU A 16 -5.01 11.08 -10.48
CA LEU A 16 -6.38 10.78 -10.07
C LEU A 16 -7.23 10.33 -11.26
N LYS A 17 -7.24 11.11 -12.35
CA LYS A 17 -7.98 10.74 -13.57
C LYS A 17 -7.49 9.44 -14.19
N GLY A 18 -6.18 9.21 -14.17
CA GLY A 18 -5.58 7.95 -14.62
C GLY A 18 -6.09 6.76 -13.82
N THR A 19 -6.06 6.88 -12.49
CA THR A 19 -6.52 5.84 -11.57
C THR A 19 -8.03 5.58 -11.72
N GLU A 20 -8.85 6.63 -11.82
CA GLU A 20 -10.29 6.47 -12.12
C GLU A 20 -10.53 5.75 -13.45
N GLY A 21 -9.73 6.07 -14.48
CA GLY A 21 -9.79 5.42 -15.78
C GLY A 21 -9.50 3.93 -15.70
N ILE A 22 -8.42 3.54 -15.00
CA ILE A 22 -8.04 2.14 -14.76
C ILE A 22 -9.18 1.40 -14.04
N ILE A 23 -9.66 1.96 -12.92
CA ILE A 23 -10.75 1.34 -12.15
C ILE A 23 -11.97 1.10 -13.05
N LYS A 24 -12.40 2.11 -13.79
CA LYS A 24 -13.58 2.03 -14.64
C LYS A 24 -13.45 1.01 -15.79
N THR A 25 -12.23 0.90 -16.38
CA THR A 25 -12.02 0.07 -17.57
C THR A 25 -11.70 -1.37 -17.21
N ASP A 26 -10.82 -1.56 -16.20
CA ASP A 26 -10.17 -2.84 -15.95
C ASP A 26 -10.77 -3.56 -14.73
N ILE A 27 -11.54 -2.83 -13.89
CA ILE A 27 -12.13 -3.39 -12.66
C ILE A 27 -13.63 -3.05 -12.62
N PRO A 28 -14.45 -3.63 -13.49
CA PRO A 28 -15.86 -3.24 -13.63
C PRO A 28 -16.73 -3.51 -12.40
N GLU A 29 -16.25 -4.32 -11.45
CA GLU A 29 -16.92 -4.56 -10.18
C GLU A 29 -16.72 -3.42 -9.17
N ALA A 30 -15.71 -2.56 -9.38
CA ALA A 30 -15.41 -1.45 -8.50
C ALA A 30 -16.27 -0.22 -8.84
N GLN A 31 -17.01 0.27 -7.85
CA GLN A 31 -17.76 1.51 -7.95
C GLN A 31 -17.02 2.61 -7.20
N VAL A 32 -16.45 3.59 -7.91
CA VAL A 32 -15.89 4.78 -7.30
C VAL A 32 -17.03 5.64 -6.74
N ILE A 33 -17.13 5.71 -5.41
CA ILE A 33 -18.16 6.49 -4.70
C ILE A 33 -17.69 7.91 -4.34
N GLY A 34 -16.40 8.18 -4.47
CA GLY A 34 -15.83 9.50 -4.24
C GLY A 34 -14.33 9.56 -4.48
N THR A 35 -13.84 10.77 -4.70
CA THR A 35 -12.43 11.07 -4.82
C THR A 35 -12.08 12.24 -3.91
N ALA A 36 -10.88 12.24 -3.33
CA ALA A 36 -10.40 13.31 -2.46
C ALA A 36 -8.96 13.68 -2.85
N ASP A 37 -8.69 14.97 -2.82
CA ASP A 37 -7.37 15.56 -3.06
C ASP A 37 -6.69 16.03 -1.77
N THR A 38 -7.38 15.91 -0.66
CA THR A 38 -6.90 16.30 0.67
C THR A 38 -7.44 15.38 1.75
N GLU A 39 -6.75 15.30 2.86
CA GLU A 39 -7.21 14.57 4.05
C GLU A 39 -8.60 15.03 4.50
N ALA A 40 -8.84 16.37 4.55
CA ALA A 40 -10.12 16.92 4.98
C ALA A 40 -11.28 16.52 4.05
N ALA A 41 -11.03 16.44 2.73
CA ALA A 41 -12.01 15.98 1.75
C ALA A 41 -12.30 14.47 1.95
N TYR A 42 -11.26 13.66 2.16
CA TYR A 42 -11.42 12.24 2.46
C TYR A 42 -12.31 11.99 3.69
N TRP A 43 -12.03 12.69 4.81
CA TRP A 43 -12.82 12.53 6.04
C TRP A 43 -14.29 12.97 5.90
N LYS A 44 -14.60 13.85 4.95
CA LYS A 44 -15.99 14.17 4.62
C LYS A 44 -16.68 13.05 3.85
N LEU A 45 -15.97 12.44 2.89
CA LEU A 45 -16.52 11.37 2.06
C LEU A 45 -16.81 10.11 2.86
N ILE A 46 -15.84 9.61 3.65
CA ILE A 46 -16.00 8.35 4.39
C ILE A 46 -17.10 8.42 5.45
N LYS A 47 -17.39 9.64 5.99
CA LYS A 47 -18.51 9.86 6.90
C LYS A 47 -19.88 9.80 6.21
N GLN A 48 -19.94 10.06 4.91
CA GLN A 48 -21.16 9.95 4.12
C GLN A 48 -21.42 8.52 3.69
N GLU A 49 -20.37 7.85 3.23
CA GLU A 49 -20.44 6.47 2.78
C GLU A 49 -19.09 5.78 3.00
N VAL A 50 -19.10 4.66 3.74
CA VAL A 50 -17.91 3.87 4.01
C VAL A 50 -17.59 3.01 2.80
N PRO A 51 -16.36 3.08 2.23
CA PRO A 51 -15.95 2.24 1.12
C PRO A 51 -15.58 0.83 1.60
N ASP A 52 -15.55 -0.11 0.65
CA ASP A 52 -14.94 -1.43 0.87
C ASP A 52 -13.42 -1.38 0.65
N LEU A 53 -12.98 -0.50 -0.28
CA LEU A 53 -11.58 -0.28 -0.63
C LEU A 53 -11.22 1.21 -0.62
N LEU A 54 -10.14 1.55 0.06
CA LEU A 54 -9.46 2.84 -0.06
C LEU A 54 -8.22 2.65 -0.94
N LEU A 55 -8.16 3.33 -2.08
CA LEU A 55 -6.93 3.55 -2.85
C LEU A 55 -6.31 4.86 -2.38
N LEU A 56 -5.11 4.80 -1.84
CA LEU A 56 -4.49 5.92 -1.15
C LEU A 56 -3.09 6.20 -1.70
N ASP A 57 -2.90 7.41 -2.24
CA ASP A 57 -1.55 7.91 -2.45
C ASP A 57 -0.93 8.37 -1.12
N LEU A 58 0.37 8.15 -0.97
CA LEU A 58 1.08 8.61 0.23
C LEU A 58 1.51 10.07 0.13
N GLY A 59 1.81 10.56 -1.07
CA GLY A 59 2.44 11.85 -1.32
C GLY A 59 1.55 13.08 -1.16
N LEU A 60 0.46 12.99 -0.42
CA LEU A 60 -0.54 14.05 -0.27
C LEU A 60 0.05 15.37 0.25
N GLY A 61 -0.12 16.43 -0.52
CA GLY A 61 0.39 17.75 -0.17
C GLY A 61 1.92 17.80 -0.04
N GLY A 62 2.63 16.88 -0.69
CA GLY A 62 4.09 16.76 -0.62
C GLY A 62 4.62 16.13 0.68
N SER A 63 3.76 15.44 1.44
CA SER A 63 4.14 14.77 2.69
C SER A 63 3.60 13.35 2.76
N THR A 64 4.49 12.38 2.92
CA THR A 64 4.10 10.96 3.09
C THR A 64 3.50 10.66 4.46
N THR A 65 3.75 11.51 5.46
CA THR A 65 3.20 11.36 6.82
C THR A 65 1.67 11.42 6.81
N VAL A 66 1.09 12.31 6.01
CA VAL A 66 -0.38 12.46 5.91
C VAL A 66 -1.04 11.18 5.40
N GLY A 67 -0.48 10.55 4.37
CA GLY A 67 -1.00 9.28 3.86
C GLY A 67 -0.94 8.15 4.89
N VAL A 68 0.17 8.05 5.64
CA VAL A 68 0.32 7.06 6.72
C VAL A 68 -0.72 7.29 7.83
N GLU A 69 -0.96 8.55 8.22
CA GLU A 69 -1.97 8.88 9.24
C GLU A 69 -3.39 8.60 8.77
N ILE A 70 -3.73 8.91 7.52
CA ILE A 70 -5.02 8.53 6.92
C ILE A 70 -5.20 7.00 6.99
N CYS A 71 -4.17 6.23 6.62
CA CYS A 71 -4.21 4.77 6.68
C CYS A 71 -4.51 4.29 8.11
N ARG A 72 -3.74 4.74 9.10
CA ARG A 72 -3.87 4.38 10.51
C ARG A 72 -5.24 4.73 11.07
N HIS A 73 -5.65 5.97 10.95
CA HIS A 73 -6.94 6.44 11.49
C HIS A 73 -8.14 5.78 10.78
N THR A 74 -7.99 5.43 9.49
CA THR A 74 -9.03 4.68 8.78
C THR A 74 -9.15 3.27 9.36
N LYS A 75 -8.06 2.57 9.59
CA LYS A 75 -8.10 1.23 10.21
C LYS A 75 -8.62 1.25 11.64
N ASP A 76 -8.27 2.27 12.41
CA ASP A 76 -8.78 2.42 13.78
C ASP A 76 -10.30 2.61 13.80
N ALA A 77 -10.82 3.48 12.92
CA ALA A 77 -12.25 3.80 12.89
C ALA A 77 -13.10 2.82 12.07
N TYR A 78 -12.52 2.25 11.01
CA TYR A 78 -13.19 1.37 10.05
C TYR A 78 -12.32 0.14 9.72
N PRO A 79 -12.15 -0.81 10.64
CA PRO A 79 -11.18 -1.91 10.51
C PRO A 79 -11.45 -2.85 9.33
N ASN A 80 -12.67 -2.87 8.80
CA ASN A 80 -13.04 -3.70 7.66
C ASN A 80 -12.70 -3.08 6.29
N VAL A 81 -12.42 -1.76 6.25
CA VAL A 81 -12.01 -1.10 5.00
C VAL A 81 -10.65 -1.66 4.57
N LYS A 82 -10.58 -2.15 3.36
CA LYS A 82 -9.33 -2.55 2.75
C LYS A 82 -8.56 -1.31 2.31
N ILE A 83 -7.25 -1.30 2.54
CA ILE A 83 -6.40 -0.16 2.17
C ILE A 83 -5.29 -0.65 1.27
N LEU A 84 -5.31 -0.19 0.03
CA LEU A 84 -4.25 -0.40 -0.95
C LEU A 84 -3.55 0.93 -1.21
N ILE A 85 -2.30 1.00 -0.80
CA ILE A 85 -1.44 2.13 -1.11
C ILE A 85 -1.06 2.05 -2.60
N PHE A 86 -1.30 3.14 -3.33
CA PHE A 86 -0.94 3.27 -4.74
C PHE A 86 -0.18 4.57 -4.93
N THR A 87 1.17 4.51 -4.92
CA THR A 87 2.02 5.68 -4.79
C THR A 87 3.17 5.72 -5.77
N GLY A 88 3.52 6.94 -6.22
CA GLY A 88 4.74 7.22 -6.97
C GLY A 88 5.97 7.43 -6.09
N GLU A 89 5.79 7.55 -4.79
CA GLU A 89 6.86 7.83 -3.85
C GLU A 89 7.86 6.67 -3.76
N ILE A 90 9.15 7.03 -3.72
CA ILE A 90 10.22 6.06 -3.45
C ILE A 90 10.20 5.75 -1.96
N LEU A 91 9.55 4.65 -1.61
CA LEU A 91 9.50 4.20 -0.22
C LEU A 91 10.89 3.80 0.25
N ASN A 92 11.36 4.42 1.33
CA ASN A 92 12.47 3.87 2.11
C ASN A 92 11.92 2.79 3.06
N GLU A 93 12.81 2.01 3.65
CA GLU A 93 12.48 0.88 4.52
C GLU A 93 11.60 1.29 5.70
N LYS A 94 11.92 2.41 6.32
CA LYS A 94 11.12 2.95 7.42
C LYS A 94 9.68 3.21 6.98
N LEU A 95 9.49 3.86 5.85
CA LEU A 95 8.15 4.20 5.36
C LEU A 95 7.33 2.94 5.03
N TRP A 96 7.96 1.86 4.50
CA TRP A 96 7.27 0.60 4.29
C TRP A 96 6.72 0.02 5.59
N VAL A 97 7.57 -0.02 6.63
CA VAL A 97 7.16 -0.53 7.94
C VAL A 97 6.06 0.35 8.53
N ASP A 98 6.22 1.68 8.47
CA ASP A 98 5.22 2.61 9.01
C ASP A 98 3.84 2.45 8.32
N VAL A 99 3.82 2.20 7.00
CA VAL A 99 2.59 1.93 6.22
C VAL A 99 1.96 0.60 6.62
N LEU A 100 2.76 -0.45 6.77
CA LEU A 100 2.26 -1.77 7.18
C LEU A 100 1.76 -1.77 8.62
N ASP A 101 2.48 -1.11 9.54
CA ASP A 101 2.05 -0.92 10.92
C ASP A 101 0.78 -0.05 11.03
N ALA A 102 0.58 0.86 10.07
CA ALA A 102 -0.66 1.61 9.94
C ALA A 102 -1.83 0.74 9.47
N GLY A 103 -1.57 -0.50 9.05
CA GLY A 103 -2.59 -1.49 8.70
C GLY A 103 -2.93 -1.58 7.22
N ALA A 104 -2.09 -1.08 6.32
CA ALA A 104 -2.29 -1.27 4.88
C ALA A 104 -2.35 -2.76 4.51
N ASP A 105 -3.25 -3.11 3.60
CA ASP A 105 -3.39 -4.49 3.10
C ASP A 105 -2.45 -4.77 1.91
N GLY A 106 -1.94 -3.71 1.24
CA GLY A 106 -0.98 -3.83 0.15
C GLY A 106 -0.35 -2.50 -0.25
N ILE A 107 0.71 -2.58 -1.03
CA ILE A 107 1.45 -1.42 -1.55
C ILE A 107 1.80 -1.68 -3.02
N ILE A 108 1.38 -0.79 -3.90
CA ILE A 108 1.67 -0.79 -5.33
C ILE A 108 2.42 0.48 -5.70
N LEU A 109 3.60 0.34 -6.30
CA LEU A 109 4.32 1.49 -6.86
C LEU A 109 3.77 1.83 -8.25
N LYS A 110 3.56 3.12 -8.51
CA LYS A 110 3.17 3.66 -9.82
C LYS A 110 4.32 3.63 -10.87
N SER A 111 5.49 3.10 -10.51
CA SER A 111 6.67 3.06 -11.37
C SER A 111 6.58 1.93 -12.39
N GLY A 112 6.10 2.24 -13.59
CA GLY A 112 6.15 1.35 -14.76
C GLY A 112 5.09 0.27 -14.84
N GLU A 113 4.38 -0.02 -13.78
CA GLU A 113 3.26 -0.94 -13.75
C GLU A 113 1.98 -0.20 -13.36
N MET A 114 0.90 -0.49 -14.06
CA MET A 114 -0.42 0.03 -13.73
C MET A 114 -1.05 -0.84 -12.64
N LEU A 115 -1.92 -0.26 -11.84
CA LEU A 115 -2.79 -1.00 -10.94
C LEU A 115 -3.57 -2.05 -11.73
N THR A 116 -3.50 -3.30 -11.32
CA THR A 116 -4.19 -4.39 -12.01
C THR A 116 -5.43 -4.87 -11.24
N ARG A 117 -6.36 -5.50 -11.97
CA ARG A 117 -7.49 -6.19 -11.35
C ARG A 117 -7.03 -7.29 -10.39
N GLY A 118 -5.89 -7.93 -10.67
CA GLY A 118 -5.29 -8.96 -9.82
C GLY A 118 -4.86 -8.42 -8.46
N ASP A 119 -4.26 -7.24 -8.42
CA ASP A 119 -3.85 -6.57 -7.17
C ASP A 119 -5.06 -6.28 -6.29
N VAL A 120 -6.07 -5.65 -6.89
CA VAL A 120 -7.31 -5.29 -6.18
C VAL A 120 -8.05 -6.54 -5.71
N SER A 121 -8.18 -7.58 -6.56
CA SER A 121 -8.87 -8.82 -6.14
C SER A 121 -8.15 -9.51 -4.99
N SER A 122 -6.82 -9.53 -5.01
CA SER A 122 -6.03 -10.12 -3.92
C SER A 122 -6.29 -9.43 -2.59
N VAL A 123 -6.33 -8.09 -2.56
CA VAL A 123 -6.66 -7.31 -1.36
C VAL A 123 -8.10 -7.56 -0.92
N MET A 124 -9.06 -7.55 -1.85
CA MET A 124 -10.49 -7.77 -1.53
C MET A 124 -10.77 -9.19 -1.04
N GLU A 125 -10.01 -10.19 -1.50
CA GLU A 125 -10.06 -11.57 -0.99
C GLU A 125 -9.44 -11.74 0.40
N GLY A 126 -8.85 -10.68 0.95
CA GLY A 126 -8.23 -10.68 2.27
C GLY A 126 -6.80 -11.17 2.29
N LYS A 127 -6.15 -11.31 1.14
CA LYS A 127 -4.70 -11.51 1.11
C LYS A 127 -4.04 -10.27 1.68
N ARG A 128 -3.11 -10.47 2.57
CA ARG A 128 -2.30 -9.40 3.15
C ARG A 128 -0.98 -9.28 2.41
N MET A 129 -0.34 -8.11 2.51
CA MET A 129 0.97 -7.88 1.93
C MET A 129 0.98 -8.03 0.41
N VAL A 130 -0.03 -7.45 -0.26
CA VAL A 130 -0.07 -7.42 -1.72
C VAL A 130 0.94 -6.40 -2.22
N PHE A 131 1.94 -6.86 -2.96
CA PHE A 131 3.00 -6.03 -3.53
C PHE A 131 3.11 -6.28 -5.03
N ASN A 132 3.35 -5.22 -5.81
CA ASN A 132 3.71 -5.39 -7.21
C ASN A 132 5.21 -5.73 -7.38
N GLN A 133 5.57 -6.16 -8.58
CA GLN A 133 6.92 -6.60 -8.90
C GLN A 133 8.02 -5.61 -8.51
N PRO A 134 7.91 -4.28 -8.74
CA PRO A 134 8.93 -3.32 -8.33
C PRO A 134 9.20 -3.30 -6.82
N ILE A 135 8.18 -3.50 -5.99
CA ILE A 135 8.37 -3.60 -4.53
C ILE A 135 9.04 -4.92 -4.17
N LEU A 136 8.58 -6.04 -4.75
CA LEU A 136 9.18 -7.35 -4.49
C LEU A 136 10.66 -7.40 -4.88
N GLU A 137 11.05 -6.75 -5.98
CA GLU A 137 12.44 -6.64 -6.40
C GLU A 137 13.29 -5.84 -5.38
N ARG A 138 12.76 -4.74 -4.85
CA ARG A 138 13.47 -3.94 -3.83
C ARG A 138 13.64 -4.72 -2.52
N ILE A 139 12.58 -5.39 -2.06
CA ILE A 139 12.63 -6.27 -0.90
C ILE A 139 13.69 -7.36 -1.12
N THR A 140 13.64 -8.04 -2.27
CA THR A 140 14.58 -9.11 -2.61
C THR A 140 16.02 -8.60 -2.72
N ALA A 141 16.24 -7.41 -3.31
CA ALA A 141 17.56 -6.82 -3.44
C ALA A 141 18.17 -6.50 -2.06
N ARG A 142 17.38 -6.00 -1.10
CA ARG A 142 17.84 -5.75 0.25
C ARG A 142 18.34 -7.02 0.90
N PHE A 143 17.52 -8.05 0.95
CA PHE A 143 17.91 -9.32 1.59
C PHE A 143 19.05 -10.04 0.86
N LYS A 144 19.23 -9.85 -0.47
CA LYS A 144 20.39 -10.39 -1.21
C LYS A 144 21.68 -9.63 -0.98
N HIS A 145 21.62 -8.32 -0.79
CA HIS A 145 22.82 -7.50 -0.58
C HIS A 145 23.50 -7.85 0.74
N ASP A 146 22.74 -8.25 1.73
CA ASP A 146 23.25 -8.64 3.03
C ASP A 146 23.82 -10.08 3.03
N VAL A 147 23.32 -10.97 2.15
CA VAL A 147 23.85 -12.32 1.98
C VAL A 147 25.15 -12.37 1.13
N SER A 148 25.44 -11.34 0.31
CA SER A 148 26.61 -11.33 -0.58
C SER A 148 27.91 -10.78 0.03
N LYS A 149 27.87 -10.30 1.27
CA LYS A 149 29.08 -9.90 2.01
C LYS A 149 29.68 -11.12 2.71
N ASP A 150 30.45 -11.91 1.96
CA ASP A 150 31.39 -12.94 2.45
C ASP A 150 30.94 -13.79 3.63
N ILE A 151 30.04 -14.77 3.40
CA ILE A 151 29.83 -15.83 4.40
C ILE A 151 29.45 -17.14 3.72
N SER A 152 30.13 -18.23 4.08
CA SER A 152 29.70 -19.60 3.77
C SER A 152 28.30 -19.83 4.37
N CYS A 153 27.43 -20.58 3.69
CA CYS A 153 26.01 -20.78 4.04
C CYS A 153 25.70 -21.20 5.48
N GLN A 154 26.70 -21.52 6.28
CA GLN A 154 26.52 -21.89 7.71
C GLN A 154 26.68 -20.71 8.68
N ASP A 155 27.35 -19.61 8.29
CA ASP A 155 27.59 -18.46 9.15
C ASP A 155 26.66 -17.28 8.86
N ALA A 156 25.84 -17.37 7.81
CA ALA A 156 24.98 -16.29 7.33
C ALA A 156 23.92 -15.84 8.34
N PHE A 157 23.50 -16.70 9.25
CA PHE A 157 22.50 -16.39 10.28
C PHE A 157 23.07 -15.82 11.57
N VAL A 158 24.40 -15.82 11.76
CA VAL A 158 25.02 -15.46 13.05
C VAL A 158 25.48 -14.00 13.11
N ASN A 159 25.68 -13.33 11.98
CA ASN A 159 26.23 -11.97 11.93
C ASN A 159 25.32 -10.92 11.22
N TYR A 160 24.06 -11.24 11.00
CA TYR A 160 23.09 -10.27 10.49
C TYR A 160 22.58 -9.44 11.69
N GLU A 161 22.95 -8.19 11.77
CA GLU A 161 22.30 -7.23 12.66
C GLU A 161 20.94 -6.88 12.05
N ILE A 162 19.91 -7.63 12.45
CA ILE A 162 18.51 -7.30 12.16
C ILE A 162 18.20 -6.02 12.92
N ASP A 163 17.96 -4.94 12.20
CA ASP A 163 17.52 -3.71 12.85
C ASP A 163 16.03 -3.78 13.26
N GLU A 164 15.58 -2.81 14.03
CA GLU A 164 14.19 -2.74 14.52
C GLU A 164 13.17 -2.75 13.37
N TYR A 165 13.52 -2.15 12.20
CA TYR A 165 12.64 -2.10 11.03
C TYR A 165 12.59 -3.44 10.32
N ASP A 166 13.70 -4.17 10.22
CA ASP A 166 13.76 -5.51 9.66
C ASP A 166 12.92 -6.48 10.49
N GLU A 167 13.00 -6.44 11.84
CA GLU A 167 12.16 -7.26 12.70
C GLU A 167 10.67 -6.97 12.51
N ARG A 168 10.29 -5.70 12.43
CA ARG A 168 8.90 -5.30 12.23
C ARG A 168 8.40 -5.76 10.86
N PHE A 169 9.21 -5.59 9.81
CA PHE A 169 8.89 -6.05 8.46
C PHE A 169 8.73 -7.57 8.40
N LEU A 170 9.66 -8.33 8.98
CA LEU A 170 9.60 -9.79 9.03
C LEU A 170 8.37 -10.30 9.81
N ARG A 171 7.96 -9.60 10.87
CA ARG A 171 6.70 -9.91 11.57
C ARG A 171 5.49 -9.79 10.65
N HIS A 172 5.41 -8.73 9.82
CA HIS A 172 4.34 -8.60 8.85
C HIS A 172 4.34 -9.73 7.81
N LEU A 173 5.52 -10.15 7.33
CA LEU A 173 5.65 -11.29 6.41
C LEU A 173 5.19 -12.62 7.04
N ALA A 174 5.45 -12.82 8.33
CA ALA A 174 5.11 -14.05 9.05
C ALA A 174 3.62 -14.17 9.41
N LEU A 175 2.89 -13.04 9.45
CA LEU A 175 1.47 -12.98 9.81
C LEU A 175 0.54 -12.95 8.60
N GLY A 176 1.09 -12.82 7.38
CA GLY A 176 0.35 -12.89 6.09
C GLY A 176 0.22 -14.29 5.60
#